data_b0942f0b521c18aba5a84ef28c2eae4d
#
_entry.id   b0942f0b521c18aba5a84ef28c2eae4d
#
_cell.length_a   1.000
_cell.length_b   1.000
_cell.length_c   1.000
_cell.angle_alpha   90.00
_cell.angle_beta   90.00
_cell.angle_gamma   90.00
#
_symmetry.space_group_name_H-M   'P 1'
#
loop_
_entity.id
_entity.type
_entity.pdbx_description
1 polymer ?
#
loop_
_entity_poly.entity_id
_entity_poly.type
_entity_poly.pdbx_seq_one_letter_code
_entity_poly.pdbx_strand_id
1 'polypeptide(L)'
;MPPIRSLCGPENPGKSQETQATSRTPEGVRRIYKICPASAWREAERQGVYRGSADDLRDGFIHFSTASQVAATASKHFFGQTGLFLIEVDADALGDRLRWEPSRNDELFPHHYGQL
;
A
#
# COMPACT_ATOMS: atom_id res chain seq x y z
N MET A 1 9.61 -3.69 11.46
CA MET A 1 8.48 -3.33 10.58
C MET A 1 7.39 -2.68 11.39
N PRO A 2 6.67 -1.74 10.78
CA PRO A 2 5.55 -1.14 11.49
C PRO A 2 4.45 -2.18 11.73
N PRO A 3 3.49 -1.86 12.60
CA PRO A 3 2.37 -2.79 12.83
C PRO A 3 1.55 -2.98 11.56
N ILE A 4 1.35 -4.23 11.20
CA ILE A 4 0.60 -4.56 10.01
C ILE A 4 -0.17 -5.84 10.24
N ARG A 5 -1.13 -6.10 9.37
CA ARG A 5 -1.79 -7.39 9.37
C ARG A 5 -2.28 -7.71 7.98
N SER A 6 -2.44 -9.01 7.72
CA SER A 6 -2.92 -9.50 6.44
C SER A 6 -4.41 -9.64 6.49
N LEU A 7 -5.04 -9.30 5.37
CA LEU A 7 -6.48 -9.42 5.25
C LEU A 7 -6.80 -10.31 4.06
N CYS A 8 -7.90 -11.04 4.18
CA CYS A 8 -8.33 -11.90 3.10
C CYS A 8 -9.21 -11.17 2.10
N GLY A 9 -9.69 -10.02 2.42
CA GLY A 9 -10.55 -9.27 1.54
C GLY A 9 -10.55 -7.81 1.89
N PRO A 10 -11.17 -6.99 1.08
CA PRO A 10 -11.18 -5.57 1.31
C PRO A 10 -12.09 -5.21 2.45
N GLU A 11 -11.65 -4.28 3.25
CA GLU A 11 -12.52 -3.65 4.20
C GLU A 11 -13.06 -2.40 3.56
N ASN A 12 -14.13 -1.90 4.10
CA ASN A 12 -14.69 -0.69 3.57
C ASN A 12 -14.54 0.40 4.62
N PRO A 13 -13.42 1.08 4.62
CA PRO A 13 -13.11 2.01 5.70
C PRO A 13 -13.85 3.33 5.62
N GLY A 14 -14.71 3.51 4.68
CA GLY A 14 -15.46 4.73 4.62
C GLY A 14 -15.12 5.51 3.39
N LYS A 15 -15.35 6.79 3.41
CA LYS A 15 -15.37 7.57 2.23
C LYS A 15 -14.08 8.14 1.83
N SER A 16 -13.93 8.37 0.57
CA SER A 16 -12.75 9.00 0.05
C SER A 16 -12.74 10.46 0.37
N GLN A 17 -11.61 11.06 0.35
CA GLN A 17 -11.38 12.40 0.74
C GLN A 17 -10.76 13.19 -0.38
N GLU A 18 -10.50 14.43 -0.15
CA GLU A 18 -9.87 15.26 -1.11
C GLU A 18 -8.52 14.81 -1.45
N THR A 19 -8.11 15.05 -2.67
CA THR A 19 -6.85 14.59 -3.17
C THR A 19 -5.93 15.76 -3.40
N GLN A 20 -4.99 15.96 -2.51
CA GLN A 20 -3.99 16.98 -2.66
C GLN A 20 -2.64 16.33 -2.59
N ALA A 21 -1.70 16.81 -3.40
CA ALA A 21 -0.35 16.32 -3.33
C ALA A 21 0.26 16.78 -2.01
N THR A 22 0.57 15.84 -1.13
CA THR A 22 1.03 16.19 0.18
C THR A 22 1.66 14.97 0.84
N SER A 23 2.50 15.21 1.85
CA SER A 23 3.00 14.12 2.67
C SER A 23 2.05 13.79 3.80
N ARG A 24 0.98 14.56 3.93
CA ARG A 24 0.03 14.33 4.99
C ARG A 24 -1.04 13.37 4.51
N THR A 25 -1.40 12.40 5.34
CA THR A 25 -2.46 11.45 5.05
C THR A 25 -3.79 12.19 4.96
N PRO A 26 -4.57 11.97 3.88
CA PRO A 26 -5.87 12.58 3.78
C PRO A 26 -6.77 12.22 4.95
N GLU A 27 -7.63 13.15 5.29
CA GLU A 27 -8.57 12.96 6.38
C GLU A 27 -9.46 11.77 6.10
N GLY A 28 -9.70 10.93 7.11
CA GLY A 28 -10.53 9.74 6.95
C GLY A 28 -9.78 8.51 6.49
N VAL A 29 -8.53 8.65 6.08
CA VAL A 29 -7.74 7.50 5.65
C VAL A 29 -6.78 7.15 6.77
N ARG A 30 -6.96 5.96 7.36
CA ARG A 30 -6.08 5.50 8.42
C ARG A 30 -5.26 4.30 7.99
N ARG A 31 -5.76 3.52 7.04
CA ARG A 31 -5.12 2.30 6.61
C ARG A 31 -4.89 2.30 5.13
N ILE A 32 -3.76 1.79 4.74
CA ILE A 32 -3.40 1.62 3.34
C ILE A 32 -3.03 0.17 3.12
N TYR A 33 -3.03 -0.23 1.85
CA TYR A 33 -2.96 -1.63 1.53
C TYR A 33 -1.92 -1.90 0.46
N LYS A 34 -1.25 -3.04 0.59
CA LYS A 34 -0.31 -3.51 -0.41
C LYS A 34 -0.69 -4.93 -0.80
N ILE A 35 -0.72 -5.19 -2.09
CA ILE A 35 -0.93 -6.53 -2.60
C ILE A 35 0.44 -7.14 -2.84
N CYS A 36 0.67 -8.31 -2.29
CA CYS A 36 2.00 -8.88 -2.26
C CYS A 36 1.89 -10.40 -2.33
N PRO A 37 2.74 -11.08 -3.13
CA PRO A 37 2.74 -12.53 -3.08
C PRO A 37 2.99 -13.01 -1.66
N ALA A 38 2.24 -14.03 -1.25
CA ALA A 38 2.34 -14.55 0.11
C ALA A 38 3.77 -14.97 0.44
N SER A 39 4.46 -15.59 -0.53
CA SER A 39 5.82 -16.04 -0.30
C SER A 39 6.76 -14.88 -0.04
N ALA A 40 6.59 -13.79 -0.78
CA ALA A 40 7.45 -12.63 -0.60
C ALA A 40 7.22 -11.99 0.76
N TRP A 41 5.98 -11.95 1.21
CA TRP A 41 5.69 -11.36 2.50
C TRP A 41 6.19 -12.22 3.65
N ARG A 42 6.07 -13.56 3.52
CA ARG A 42 6.60 -14.45 4.54
C ARG A 42 8.10 -14.34 4.65
N GLU A 43 8.77 -14.17 3.52
CA GLU A 43 10.22 -13.97 3.54
C GLU A 43 10.57 -12.66 4.23
N ALA A 44 9.79 -11.60 3.97
CA ALA A 44 10.01 -10.32 4.62
C ALA A 44 9.83 -10.44 6.14
N GLU A 45 8.82 -11.18 6.57
CA GLU A 45 8.60 -11.38 7.99
C GLU A 45 9.76 -12.11 8.64
N ARG A 46 10.30 -13.08 7.93
CA ARG A 46 11.45 -13.81 8.43
C ARG A 46 12.68 -12.93 8.59
N GLN A 47 12.86 -12.00 7.66
CA GLN A 47 13.98 -11.07 7.70
C GLN A 47 13.75 -9.86 8.60
N GLY A 48 12.49 -9.61 8.95
CA GLY A 48 12.15 -8.46 9.78
C GLY A 48 11.99 -7.16 9.01
N VAL A 49 12.05 -7.22 7.67
CA VAL A 49 11.96 -6.01 6.86
C VAL A 49 11.40 -6.36 5.49
N TYR A 50 10.58 -5.46 4.95
CA TYR A 50 10.09 -5.57 3.58
C TYR A 50 10.65 -4.40 2.78
N ARG A 51 11.41 -4.72 1.73
CA ARG A 51 12.09 -3.70 0.93
C ARG A 51 11.34 -3.31 -0.31
N GLY A 52 10.28 -4.03 -0.66
CA GLY A 52 9.47 -3.72 -1.81
C GLY A 52 9.57 -4.77 -2.89
N SER A 53 8.66 -4.69 -3.85
CA SER A 53 8.68 -5.54 -5.03
C SER A 53 9.68 -5.00 -6.03
N ALA A 54 9.81 -5.70 -7.16
CA ALA A 54 10.68 -5.21 -8.24
C ALA A 54 10.23 -3.84 -8.73
N ASP A 55 8.92 -3.64 -8.85
CA ASP A 55 8.40 -2.34 -9.26
C ASP A 55 8.70 -1.27 -8.24
N ASP A 56 8.58 -1.61 -6.96
CA ASP A 56 8.87 -0.66 -5.89
C ASP A 56 10.33 -0.24 -5.92
N LEU A 57 11.22 -1.20 -6.10
CA LEU A 57 12.65 -0.89 -6.15
C LEU A 57 13.01 -0.06 -7.36
N ARG A 58 12.38 -0.33 -8.50
CA ARG A 58 12.61 0.43 -9.71
C ARG A 58 12.18 1.87 -9.54
N ASP A 59 11.03 2.10 -8.90
CA ASP A 59 10.48 3.43 -8.78
C ASP A 59 10.98 4.20 -7.58
N GLY A 60 11.61 3.52 -6.64
CA GLY A 60 12.20 4.18 -5.49
C GLY A 60 11.27 4.37 -4.29
N PHE A 61 10.10 3.76 -4.33
CA PHE A 61 9.17 3.82 -3.20
C PHE A 61 8.25 2.61 -3.24
N ILE A 62 7.69 2.28 -2.08
CA ILE A 62 6.76 1.16 -1.98
C ILE A 62 5.37 1.68 -2.33
N HIS A 63 4.72 1.02 -3.28
CA HIS A 63 3.40 1.41 -3.75
C HIS A 63 2.32 0.84 -2.84
N PHE A 64 1.44 1.71 -2.38
CA PHE A 64 0.27 1.31 -1.61
C PHE A 64 -1.00 1.81 -2.29
N SER A 65 -2.13 1.35 -1.81
CA SER A 65 -3.45 1.79 -2.27
C SER A 65 -4.34 2.02 -1.08
N THR A 66 -5.30 2.91 -1.22
CA THR A 66 -6.36 3.03 -0.23
C THR A 66 -7.33 1.87 -0.43
N ALA A 67 -8.27 1.71 0.49
CA ALA A 67 -9.27 0.66 0.36
C ALA A 67 -10.12 0.83 -0.90
N SER A 68 -10.40 2.07 -1.29
CA SER A 68 -11.20 2.31 -2.49
C SER A 68 -10.40 2.10 -3.77
N GLN A 69 -9.07 2.09 -3.69
CA GLN A 69 -8.21 1.95 -4.85
C GLN A 69 -7.74 0.52 -5.07
N VAL A 70 -7.71 -0.29 -4.02
CA VAL A 70 -6.98 -1.55 -4.06
C VAL A 70 -7.61 -2.56 -5.00
N ALA A 71 -8.92 -2.55 -5.15
CA ALA A 71 -9.57 -3.49 -6.08
C ALA A 71 -9.16 -3.23 -7.52
N ALA A 72 -9.10 -1.96 -7.90
CA ALA A 72 -8.69 -1.61 -9.26
C ALA A 72 -7.23 -1.92 -9.47
N THR A 73 -6.39 -1.71 -8.46
CA THR A 73 -4.98 -2.05 -8.54
C THR A 73 -4.81 -3.55 -8.72
N ALA A 74 -5.57 -4.34 -7.98
CA ALA A 74 -5.49 -5.79 -8.10
C ALA A 74 -5.90 -6.23 -9.50
N SER A 75 -6.96 -5.64 -10.02
CA SER A 75 -7.44 -5.99 -11.34
C SER A 75 -6.43 -5.64 -12.42
N LYS A 76 -5.76 -4.50 -12.28
CA LYS A 76 -4.85 -4.03 -13.31
C LYS A 76 -3.50 -4.76 -13.28
N HIS A 77 -2.97 -5.01 -12.10
CA HIS A 77 -1.59 -5.49 -11.97
C HIS A 77 -1.48 -6.95 -11.57
N PHE A 78 -2.53 -7.52 -11.01
CA PHE A 78 -2.48 -8.88 -10.47
C PHE A 78 -3.58 -9.77 -11.01
N PHE A 79 -4.17 -9.39 -12.11
CA PHE A 79 -5.26 -10.15 -12.71
C PHE A 79 -4.83 -11.59 -12.96
N GLY A 80 -5.63 -12.52 -12.48
CA GLY A 80 -5.36 -13.93 -12.70
C GLY A 80 -4.33 -14.55 -11.77
N GLN A 81 -3.73 -13.76 -10.90
CA GLN A 81 -2.75 -14.31 -9.96
C GLN A 81 -3.43 -14.80 -8.70
N THR A 82 -2.85 -15.85 -8.12
CA THR A 82 -3.32 -16.41 -6.84
C THR A 82 -2.17 -16.39 -5.86
N GLY A 83 -2.46 -16.75 -4.62
CA GLY A 83 -1.41 -16.78 -3.60
C GLY A 83 -0.96 -15.40 -3.18
N LEU A 84 -1.88 -14.45 -3.18
CA LEU A 84 -1.57 -13.09 -2.80
C LEU A 84 -2.08 -12.78 -1.40
N PHE A 85 -1.35 -11.93 -0.71
CA PHE A 85 -1.78 -11.35 0.55
C PHE A 85 -2.21 -9.90 0.31
N LEU A 86 -3.21 -9.49 1.07
CA LEU A 86 -3.54 -8.08 1.16
C LEU A 86 -3.00 -7.60 2.50
N ILE A 87 -1.98 -6.77 2.45
CA ILE A 87 -1.30 -6.30 3.64
C ILE A 87 -1.87 -4.96 4.06
N GLU A 88 -2.37 -4.88 5.26
CA GLU A 88 -2.94 -3.65 5.80
C GLU A 88 -1.91 -2.98 6.69
N VAL A 89 -1.68 -1.69 6.45
CA VAL A 89 -0.70 -0.93 7.20
C VAL A 89 -1.37 0.34 7.74
N ASP A 90 -1.05 0.66 8.99
CA ASP A 90 -1.49 1.91 9.58
C ASP A 90 -0.66 3.04 8.97
N ALA A 91 -1.33 3.93 8.24
CA ALA A 91 -0.63 4.99 7.54
C ALA A 91 0.15 5.90 8.49
N ASP A 92 -0.39 6.14 9.68
CA ASP A 92 0.28 7.02 10.64
C ASP A 92 1.59 6.44 11.12
N ALA A 93 1.72 5.13 11.13
CA ALA A 93 2.94 4.49 11.58
C ALA A 93 4.11 4.72 10.64
N LEU A 94 3.85 5.13 9.42
CA LEU A 94 4.90 5.35 8.43
C LEU A 94 5.47 6.76 8.47
N GLY A 95 4.75 7.69 9.07
CA GLY A 95 5.25 9.05 9.28
C GLY A 95 5.48 9.82 7.99
N ASP A 96 6.50 10.64 8.00
CA ASP A 96 6.76 11.57 6.90
C ASP A 96 7.27 10.91 5.64
N ARG A 97 7.68 9.67 5.72
CA ARG A 97 8.13 8.95 4.53
C ARG A 97 6.99 8.49 3.66
N LEU A 98 5.76 8.54 4.17
CA LEU A 98 4.59 8.24 3.37
C LEU A 98 4.13 9.51 2.69
N ARG A 99 4.09 9.49 1.37
CA ARG A 99 3.68 10.64 0.58
C ARG A 99 2.52 10.27 -0.31
N TRP A 100 1.65 11.25 -0.51
CA TRP A 100 0.48 11.06 -1.36
C TRP A 100 0.75 11.76 -2.67
N GLU A 101 0.90 10.98 -3.73
CA GLU A 101 1.38 11.50 -5.01
C GLU A 101 0.47 11.06 -6.15
N PRO A 102 0.32 11.90 -7.19
CA PRO A 102 -0.52 11.53 -8.32
C PRO A 102 0.03 10.30 -9.04
N SER A 103 -0.87 9.44 -9.44
CA SER A 103 -0.51 8.26 -10.21
C SER A 103 -1.61 8.02 -11.23
N ARG A 104 -2.18 6.82 -11.27
CA ARG A 104 -3.17 6.47 -12.26
C ARG A 104 -4.33 7.47 -12.23
N ASN A 105 -4.67 8.07 -13.39
CA ASN A 105 -5.77 9.03 -13.54
C ASN A 105 -5.62 10.25 -12.65
N ASP A 106 -4.38 10.64 -12.34
CA ASP A 106 -4.10 11.77 -11.46
C ASP A 106 -4.64 11.63 -10.05
N GLU A 107 -5.06 10.44 -9.69
CA GLU A 107 -5.52 10.16 -8.35
C GLU A 107 -4.32 10.00 -7.43
N LEU A 108 -4.44 10.50 -6.20
CA LEU A 108 -3.35 10.38 -5.24
C LEU A 108 -3.28 8.96 -4.68
N PHE A 109 -2.09 8.40 -4.73
CA PHE A 109 -1.81 7.09 -4.14
C PHE A 109 -0.75 7.24 -3.07
N PRO A 110 -0.82 6.43 -2.00
CA PRO A 110 0.20 6.50 -0.96
C PRO A 110 1.47 5.78 -1.40
N HIS A 111 2.58 6.49 -1.32
CA HIS A 111 3.90 5.97 -1.68
C HIS A 111 4.81 6.10 -0.48
N HIS A 112 5.43 5.01 -0.08
CA HIS A 112 6.30 5.01 1.10
C HIS A 112 7.75 5.00 0.66
N TYR A 113 8.49 6.01 1.06
CA TYR A 113 9.91 6.14 0.72
C TYR A 113 10.76 5.53 1.83
N GLY A 114 11.11 4.28 1.64
CA GLY A 114 11.89 3.53 2.60
C GLY A 114 11.38 2.12 2.71
N GLN A 115 11.98 1.35 3.57
CA GLN A 115 11.56 -0.03 3.77
C GLN A 115 10.59 -0.13 4.94
N LEU A 116 9.80 -1.17 4.95
CA LEU A 116 8.87 -1.40 6.04
C LEU A 116 9.50 -2.19 7.18
#